data_d377efbd87018238a181fe0c67ab4238
#
_entry.id   d377efbd87018238a181fe0c67ab4238
#
_cell.length_a   1.000
_cell.length_b   1.000
_cell.length_c   1.000
_cell.angle_alpha   90.00
_cell.angle_beta   90.00
_cell.angle_gamma   90.00
#
_symmetry.space_group_name_H-M   'P 1'
#
loop_
_entity.id
_entity.type
_entity.pdbx_description
1 polymer ?
#
loop_
_entity_poly.entity_id
_entity_poly.type
_entity_poly.pdbx_seq_one_letter_code
_entity_poly.pdbx_strand_id
1 'polypeptide(L)'
;MYKKTFPAIYLFTFLLCIFLILPNLLESNGRIEEYKTLNDKNHLINYGFFPEYPSVGPLHIAASVQNSSNMEYINAEVLIHINGPDFNEKNSAKKSLDSPLFYEYDTILKNTGDHEIKIIIESKIGKTEILNKINVKESTNILNSVVIFIMFLLIFIPILIFIRKYMKLRK
;
A
#
# COMPACT_ATOMS: atom_id res chain seq x y z
N MET A 1 19.50 -39.60 25.35
CA MET A 1 19.56 -38.13 25.54
C MET A 1 18.74 -37.34 24.49
N TYR A 2 17.70 -37.92 23.85
CA TYR A 2 16.96 -37.33 22.72
C TYR A 2 15.53 -36.86 23.06
N LYS A 3 15.12 -36.87 24.33
CA LYS A 3 13.71 -36.61 24.71
C LYS A 3 13.30 -35.12 24.82
N LYS A 4 14.25 -34.17 24.87
CA LYS A 4 13.93 -32.75 25.12
C LYS A 4 13.90 -31.84 23.88
N THR A 5 14.42 -32.27 22.73
CA THR A 5 14.52 -31.42 21.53
C THR A 5 13.28 -31.40 20.67
N PHE A 6 12.39 -32.38 20.82
CA PHE A 6 11.20 -32.54 19.98
C PHE A 6 10.17 -31.40 20.14
N PRO A 7 9.79 -30.95 21.36
CA PRO A 7 8.87 -29.83 21.50
C PRO A 7 9.46 -28.51 21.03
N ALA A 8 10.78 -28.33 21.12
CA ALA A 8 11.45 -27.10 20.69
C ALA A 8 11.41 -26.93 19.15
N ILE A 9 11.56 -28.02 18.40
CA ILE A 9 11.48 -28.02 16.93
C ILE A 9 10.06 -27.61 16.46
N TYR A 10 9.01 -28.14 17.10
CA TYR A 10 7.62 -27.76 16.74
C TYR A 10 7.33 -26.32 17.07
N LEU A 11 7.78 -25.83 18.22
CA LEU A 11 7.62 -24.44 18.62
C LEU A 11 8.36 -23.53 17.63
N PHE A 12 9.57 -23.89 17.24
CA PHE A 12 10.36 -23.13 16.25
C PHE A 12 9.67 -23.11 14.88
N THR A 13 9.18 -24.25 14.39
CA THR A 13 8.46 -24.33 13.10
C THR A 13 7.18 -23.52 13.14
N PHE A 14 6.44 -23.55 14.23
CA PHE A 14 5.23 -22.76 14.44
C PHE A 14 5.51 -21.25 14.44
N LEU A 15 6.54 -20.82 15.18
CA LEU A 15 6.99 -19.43 15.20
C LEU A 15 7.49 -18.97 13.83
N LEU A 16 8.23 -19.84 13.10
CA LEU A 16 8.69 -19.54 11.76
C LEU A 16 7.50 -19.35 10.78
N CYS A 17 6.46 -20.20 10.86
CA CYS A 17 5.25 -20.04 10.06
C CYS A 17 4.52 -18.72 10.38
N ILE A 18 4.39 -18.37 11.65
CA ILE A 18 3.83 -17.07 12.06
C ILE A 18 4.68 -15.93 11.48
N PHE A 19 5.99 -15.99 11.60
CA PHE A 19 6.89 -14.97 11.11
C PHE A 19 6.82 -14.78 9.59
N LEU A 20 6.60 -15.86 8.82
CA LEU A 20 6.45 -15.80 7.36
C LEU A 20 5.09 -15.21 6.91
N ILE A 21 4.10 -15.16 7.79
CA ILE A 21 2.75 -14.62 7.50
C ILE A 21 2.65 -13.15 7.92
N LEU A 22 3.34 -12.78 9.00
CA LEU A 22 3.34 -11.42 9.54
C LEU A 22 3.73 -10.31 8.53
N PRO A 23 4.69 -10.48 7.60
CA PRO A 23 5.05 -9.43 6.65
C PRO A 23 3.88 -8.93 5.79
N ASN A 24 2.92 -9.80 5.48
CA ASN A 24 1.74 -9.42 4.71
C ASN A 24 0.70 -8.62 5.52
N LEU A 25 0.85 -8.56 6.85
CA LEU A 25 0.00 -7.78 7.76
C LEU A 25 0.65 -6.44 8.16
N LEU A 26 1.94 -6.29 7.88
CA LEU A 26 2.70 -5.08 8.11
C LEU A 26 2.76 -4.25 6.82
N GLU A 27 1.61 -4.00 6.17
CA GLU A 27 1.55 -2.93 5.19
C GLU A 27 1.85 -1.62 5.93
N SER A 28 3.07 -1.18 5.70
CA SER A 28 3.67 0.02 6.22
C SER A 28 2.76 1.23 5.96
N ASN A 29 2.63 2.10 6.94
CA ASN A 29 2.01 3.40 6.90
C ASN A 29 2.20 4.10 5.54
N GLY A 30 1.28 3.89 4.59
CA GLY A 30 1.02 4.61 3.34
C GLY A 30 2.11 5.50 2.75
N ARG A 31 3.37 5.10 2.83
CA ARG A 31 4.49 5.91 2.33
C ARG A 31 4.66 5.67 0.84
N ILE A 32 4.59 6.74 0.06
CA ILE A 32 4.86 6.68 -1.37
C ILE A 32 6.30 6.24 -1.59
N GLU A 33 6.50 5.14 -2.32
CA GLU A 33 7.82 4.56 -2.59
C GLU A 33 8.51 5.29 -3.73
N GLU A 34 7.76 5.72 -4.75
CA GLU A 34 8.28 6.38 -5.92
C GLU A 34 7.48 7.64 -6.26
N TYR A 35 8.17 8.77 -6.39
CA TYR A 35 7.59 10.04 -6.84
C TYR A 35 7.90 10.25 -8.31
N LYS A 36 6.85 10.59 -9.08
CA LYS A 36 6.97 11.08 -10.44
C LYS A 36 7.26 12.58 -10.40
N THR A 37 8.10 13.04 -11.31
CA THR A 37 8.44 14.46 -11.41
C THR A 37 7.88 15.03 -12.70
N LEU A 38 7.12 16.11 -12.58
CA LEU A 38 6.72 16.96 -13.69
C LEU A 38 7.44 18.30 -13.54
N ASN A 39 8.16 18.71 -14.57
CA ASN A 39 8.75 20.04 -14.67
C ASN A 39 8.05 20.78 -15.82
N ASP A 40 7.32 21.83 -15.47
CA ASP A 40 6.75 22.74 -16.45
C ASP A 40 7.43 24.13 -16.35
N LYS A 41 6.92 25.09 -17.10
CA LYS A 41 7.48 26.45 -17.15
C LYS A 41 7.55 27.14 -15.78
N ASN A 42 6.60 26.85 -14.89
CA ASN A 42 6.42 27.56 -13.63
C ASN A 42 6.74 26.66 -12.42
N HIS A 43 6.37 25.39 -12.49
CA HIS A 43 6.41 24.47 -11.36
C HIS A 43 7.27 23.25 -11.62
N LEU A 44 8.05 22.86 -10.63
CA LEU A 44 8.62 21.53 -10.48
C LEU A 44 7.79 20.78 -9.43
N ILE A 45 7.11 19.73 -9.85
CA ILE A 45 6.13 19.00 -9.03
C ILE A 45 6.59 17.57 -8.88
N ASN A 46 6.77 17.12 -7.64
CA ASN A 46 6.93 15.70 -7.34
C ASN A 46 5.61 15.20 -6.77
N TYR A 47 5.05 14.16 -7.37
CA TYR A 47 3.78 13.59 -6.94
C TYR A 47 3.80 12.07 -7.00
N GLY A 48 2.99 11.43 -6.18
CA GLY A 48 2.92 9.98 -6.14
C GLY A 48 1.63 9.48 -5.52
N PHE A 49 1.46 8.17 -5.63
CA PHE A 49 0.29 7.44 -5.16
C PHE A 49 0.72 6.25 -4.30
N PHE A 50 -0.04 5.96 -3.25
CA PHE A 50 0.11 4.73 -2.50
C PHE A 50 -1.25 4.05 -2.28
N PRO A 51 -1.39 2.77 -2.63
CA PRO A 51 -0.42 1.93 -3.32
C PRO A 51 -0.19 2.38 -4.78
N GLU A 52 1.00 2.09 -5.33
CA GLU A 52 1.35 2.44 -6.71
C GLU A 52 0.41 1.79 -7.75
N TYR A 53 -0.01 0.55 -7.44
CA TYR A 53 -0.99 -0.21 -8.23
C TYR A 53 -2.29 -0.32 -7.42
N PRO A 54 -3.19 0.65 -7.52
CA PRO A 54 -4.33 0.72 -6.64
C PRO A 54 -5.35 -0.40 -6.89
N SER A 55 -5.93 -0.84 -5.80
CA SER A 55 -7.10 -1.71 -5.77
C SER A 55 -8.26 -0.99 -5.07
N VAL A 56 -9.45 -1.56 -5.15
CA VAL A 56 -10.59 -1.08 -4.34
C VAL A 56 -10.16 -1.02 -2.87
N GLY A 57 -10.25 0.16 -2.27
CA GLY A 57 -9.74 0.43 -0.94
C GLY A 57 -9.05 1.79 -0.82
N PRO A 58 -8.22 1.99 0.21
CA PRO A 58 -7.58 3.26 0.48
C PRO A 58 -6.57 3.64 -0.63
N LEU A 59 -6.57 4.91 -0.98
CA LEU A 59 -5.62 5.56 -1.87
C LEU A 59 -5.10 6.82 -1.20
N HIS A 60 -3.79 6.91 -1.03
CA HIS A 60 -3.07 8.08 -0.57
C HIS A 60 -2.41 8.77 -1.76
N ILE A 61 -2.56 10.08 -1.86
CA ILE A 61 -1.97 10.92 -2.90
C ILE A 61 -1.15 11.99 -2.22
N ALA A 62 0.10 12.16 -2.63
CA ALA A 62 0.93 13.27 -2.14
C ALA A 62 1.59 14.01 -3.31
N ALA A 63 1.74 15.32 -3.14
CA ALA A 63 2.43 16.19 -4.08
C ALA A 63 3.23 17.27 -3.36
N SER A 64 4.43 17.55 -3.83
CA SER A 64 5.20 18.74 -3.43
C SER A 64 5.37 19.68 -4.60
N VAL A 65 5.40 20.98 -4.31
CA VAL A 65 5.40 22.02 -5.34
C VAL A 65 6.60 22.96 -5.11
N GLN A 66 7.43 23.07 -6.12
CA GLN A 66 8.59 23.96 -6.16
C GLN A 66 8.49 24.91 -7.35
N ASN A 67 9.15 26.05 -7.25
CA ASN A 67 9.39 26.93 -8.39
C ASN A 67 10.44 26.30 -9.30
N SER A 68 10.12 26.14 -10.59
CA SER A 68 11.03 25.50 -11.56
C SER A 68 12.35 26.25 -11.77
N SER A 69 12.40 27.56 -11.48
CA SER A 69 13.57 28.39 -11.73
C SER A 69 14.63 28.32 -10.62
N ASN A 70 14.19 28.24 -9.34
CA ASN A 70 15.11 28.30 -8.18
C ASN A 70 14.99 27.10 -7.25
N MET A 71 14.11 26.14 -7.58
CA MET A 71 13.88 24.92 -6.81
C MET A 71 13.36 25.14 -5.37
N GLU A 72 12.89 26.35 -5.04
CA GLU A 72 12.32 26.65 -3.73
C GLU A 72 10.90 26.13 -3.62
N TYR A 73 10.56 25.52 -2.47
CA TYR A 73 9.20 25.11 -2.17
C TYR A 73 8.28 26.32 -2.06
N ILE A 74 7.15 26.26 -2.71
CA ILE A 74 6.17 27.33 -2.74
C ILE A 74 4.84 26.90 -2.16
N ASN A 75 4.11 27.86 -1.61
CA ASN A 75 2.73 27.62 -1.20
C ASN A 75 1.83 27.62 -2.43
N ALA A 76 1.00 26.59 -2.53
CA ALA A 76 0.03 26.42 -3.59
C ALA A 76 -1.31 25.92 -3.00
N GLU A 77 -2.37 26.11 -3.74
CA GLU A 77 -3.60 25.34 -3.54
C GLU A 77 -3.53 24.11 -4.45
N VAL A 78 -3.70 22.93 -3.86
CA VAL A 78 -3.64 21.65 -4.57
C VAL A 78 -5.00 21.00 -4.50
N LEU A 79 -5.67 20.89 -5.66
CA LEU A 79 -6.96 20.25 -5.80
C LEU A 79 -6.78 18.88 -6.45
N ILE A 80 -7.39 17.87 -5.86
CA ILE A 80 -7.43 16.51 -6.40
C ILE A 80 -8.84 16.25 -6.93
N HIS A 81 -8.92 15.87 -8.20
CA HIS A 81 -10.16 15.44 -8.82
C HIS A 81 -9.97 14.01 -9.32
N ILE A 82 -10.78 13.07 -8.80
CA ILE A 82 -10.79 11.67 -9.18
C ILE A 82 -12.11 11.37 -9.88
N ASN A 83 -12.02 10.89 -11.10
CA ASN A 83 -13.16 10.48 -11.91
C ASN A 83 -13.00 9.02 -12.33
N GLY A 84 -14.02 8.19 -12.09
CA GLY A 84 -14.00 6.77 -12.40
C GLY A 84 -15.41 6.22 -12.55
N PRO A 85 -15.57 4.91 -12.76
CA PRO A 85 -16.90 4.29 -12.87
C PRO A 85 -17.70 4.55 -11.59
N ASP A 86 -18.84 5.29 -11.74
CA ASP A 86 -19.75 5.68 -10.64
C ASP A 86 -19.05 6.38 -9.47
N PHE A 87 -17.90 7.02 -9.73
CA PHE A 87 -17.09 7.72 -8.73
C PHE A 87 -16.62 9.06 -9.28
N ASN A 88 -16.99 10.13 -8.60
CA ASN A 88 -16.54 11.49 -8.93
C ASN A 88 -16.32 12.26 -7.63
N GLU A 89 -15.07 12.60 -7.35
CA GLU A 89 -14.67 13.29 -6.13
C GLU A 89 -13.71 14.44 -6.46
N LYS A 90 -13.94 15.60 -5.84
CA LYS A 90 -13.07 16.76 -5.98
C LYS A 90 -12.87 17.40 -4.62
N ASN A 91 -11.63 17.40 -4.14
CA ASN A 91 -11.27 17.94 -2.84
C ASN A 91 -9.90 18.63 -2.86
N SER A 92 -9.67 19.50 -1.89
CA SER A 92 -8.35 20.11 -1.67
C SER A 92 -7.46 19.18 -0.86
N ALA A 93 -6.25 18.99 -1.32
CA ALA A 93 -5.19 18.35 -0.54
C ALA A 93 -4.74 19.27 0.60
N LYS A 94 -4.40 18.70 1.73
CA LYS A 94 -3.95 19.44 2.92
C LYS A 94 -2.44 19.31 3.06
N LYS A 95 -1.79 20.30 3.64
CA LYS A 95 -0.39 20.18 4.03
C LYS A 95 -0.25 19.06 5.06
N SER A 96 0.71 18.18 4.80
CA SER A 96 1.08 17.12 5.74
C SER A 96 1.58 17.72 7.06
N LEU A 97 1.16 17.12 8.17
CA LEU A 97 1.66 17.49 9.51
C LEU A 97 3.08 16.98 9.72
N ASP A 98 3.39 15.80 9.19
CA ASP A 98 4.69 15.15 9.36
C ASP A 98 5.73 15.66 8.34
N SER A 99 5.28 16.14 7.19
CA SER A 99 6.12 16.66 6.13
C SER A 99 5.51 17.91 5.47
N PRO A 100 5.68 19.11 6.06
CA PRO A 100 5.03 20.36 5.63
C PRO A 100 5.32 20.80 4.18
N LEU A 101 6.24 20.12 3.50
CA LEU A 101 6.58 20.33 2.09
C LEU A 101 5.59 19.62 1.14
N PHE A 102 4.81 18.66 1.66
CA PHE A 102 3.86 17.89 0.88
C PHE A 102 2.41 18.28 1.15
N TYR A 103 1.62 18.21 0.10
CA TYR A 103 0.16 18.27 0.13
C TYR A 103 -0.35 16.85 -0.02
N GLU A 104 -1.19 16.39 0.91
CA GLU A 104 -1.66 15.02 1.00
C GLU A 104 -3.18 14.96 0.91
N TYR A 105 -3.66 13.90 0.28
CA TYR A 105 -5.07 13.62 0.15
C TYR A 105 -5.30 12.12 0.25
N ASP A 106 -6.18 11.73 1.16
CA ASP A 106 -6.60 10.35 1.37
C ASP A 106 -8.04 10.15 0.91
N THR A 107 -8.29 9.06 0.20
CA THR A 107 -9.61 8.67 -0.25
C THR A 107 -9.78 7.16 -0.27
N ILE A 108 -11.01 6.69 -0.54
CA ILE A 108 -11.33 5.28 -0.69
C ILE A 108 -11.92 5.07 -2.07
N LEU A 109 -11.17 4.36 -2.93
CA LEU A 109 -11.68 3.91 -4.23
C LEU A 109 -12.71 2.80 -4.01
N LYS A 110 -13.92 3.00 -4.55
CA LYS A 110 -15.05 2.08 -4.32
C LYS A 110 -15.24 1.06 -5.42
N ASN A 111 -14.84 1.38 -6.63
CA ASN A 111 -15.13 0.59 -7.82
C ASN A 111 -13.85 0.23 -8.57
N THR A 112 -13.85 -0.91 -9.23
CA THR A 112 -12.78 -1.35 -10.14
C THR A 112 -12.88 -0.61 -11.48
N GLY A 113 -11.81 -0.70 -12.28
CA GLY A 113 -11.78 -0.15 -13.64
C GLY A 113 -10.91 1.10 -13.77
N ASP A 114 -11.05 1.78 -14.89
CA ASP A 114 -10.21 2.93 -15.22
C ASP A 114 -10.69 4.17 -14.47
N HIS A 115 -9.76 4.77 -13.74
CA HIS A 115 -9.96 6.05 -13.05
C HIS A 115 -8.99 7.08 -13.59
N GLU A 116 -9.43 8.31 -13.64
CA GLU A 116 -8.63 9.47 -14.01
C GLU A 116 -8.42 10.35 -12.77
N ILE A 117 -7.16 10.55 -12.38
CA ILE A 117 -6.77 11.43 -11.29
C ILE A 117 -6.16 12.68 -11.88
N LYS A 118 -6.82 13.81 -11.65
CA LYS A 118 -6.35 15.13 -12.04
C LYS A 118 -5.88 15.89 -10.81
N ILE A 119 -4.61 16.29 -10.81
CA ILE A 119 -4.01 17.13 -9.78
C ILE A 119 -3.92 18.54 -10.36
N ILE A 120 -4.58 19.49 -9.74
CA ILE A 120 -4.61 20.88 -10.15
C ILE A 120 -3.86 21.69 -9.11
N ILE A 121 -2.83 22.41 -9.52
CA ILE A 121 -1.97 23.19 -8.66
C ILE A 121 -2.10 24.66 -9.06
N GLU A 122 -2.53 25.49 -8.13
CA GLU A 122 -2.65 26.94 -8.30
C GLU A 122 -1.76 27.66 -7.30
N SER A 123 -0.91 28.52 -7.79
CA SER A 123 0.02 29.31 -6.99
C SER A 123 0.14 30.76 -7.51
N LYS A 124 0.92 31.58 -6.83
CA LYS A 124 1.19 32.95 -7.27
C LYS A 124 1.94 33.06 -8.61
N ILE A 125 2.63 31.98 -9.03
CA ILE A 125 3.42 31.94 -10.27
C ILE A 125 2.69 31.25 -11.43
N GLY A 126 1.49 30.75 -11.21
CA GLY A 126 0.67 30.19 -12.26
C GLY A 126 -0.15 28.97 -11.84
N LYS A 127 -0.68 28.30 -12.85
CA LYS A 127 -1.50 27.09 -12.71
C LYS A 127 -0.88 25.96 -13.52
N THR A 128 -0.86 24.75 -12.94
CA THR A 128 -0.43 23.52 -13.60
C THR A 128 -1.43 22.40 -13.34
N GLU A 129 -1.69 21.59 -14.35
CA GLU A 129 -2.59 20.45 -14.25
C GLU A 129 -1.85 19.17 -14.65
N ILE A 130 -1.99 18.14 -13.83
CA ILE A 130 -1.42 16.81 -14.05
C ILE A 130 -2.57 15.81 -14.21
N LEU A 131 -2.53 15.01 -15.26
CA LEU A 131 -3.51 13.99 -15.53
C LEU A 131 -2.85 12.61 -15.46
N ASN A 132 -3.36 11.76 -14.58
CA ASN A 132 -2.95 10.36 -14.48
C ASN A 132 -4.14 9.44 -14.69
N LYS A 133 -3.92 8.38 -15.45
CA LYS A 133 -4.88 7.29 -15.60
C LYS A 133 -4.36 6.10 -14.82
N ILE A 134 -5.21 5.54 -13.99
CA ILE A 134 -4.94 4.36 -13.18
C ILE A 134 -6.02 3.31 -13.42
N ASN A 135 -5.64 2.06 -13.44
CA ASN A 135 -6.59 0.95 -13.47
C ASN A 135 -6.71 0.35 -12.08
N VAL A 136 -7.88 0.49 -11.47
CA VAL A 136 -8.18 0.00 -10.12
C VAL A 136 -8.61 -1.45 -10.19
N LYS A 137 -7.89 -2.33 -9.51
CA LYS A 137 -8.16 -3.77 -9.45
C LYS A 137 -9.08 -4.12 -8.28
N GLU A 138 -9.61 -5.33 -8.29
CA GLU A 138 -10.29 -5.87 -7.11
C GLU A 138 -9.30 -5.97 -5.94
N SER A 139 -9.80 -5.70 -4.73
CA SER A 139 -9.03 -5.90 -3.52
C SER A 139 -8.70 -7.38 -3.35
N THR A 140 -7.43 -7.72 -3.14
CA THR A 140 -7.03 -9.08 -2.79
C THR A 140 -7.62 -9.45 -1.44
N ASN A 141 -8.52 -10.42 -1.45
CA ASN A 141 -9.29 -10.77 -0.26
C ASN A 141 -8.36 -11.46 0.75
N ILE A 142 -8.05 -10.80 1.86
CA ILE A 142 -7.23 -11.35 2.96
C ILE A 142 -7.82 -12.68 3.46
N LEU A 143 -9.14 -12.88 3.34
CA LEU A 143 -9.81 -14.13 3.64
C LEU A 143 -9.22 -15.33 2.88
N ASN A 144 -8.80 -15.15 1.62
CA ASN A 144 -8.19 -16.24 0.86
C ASN A 144 -6.86 -16.68 1.48
N SER A 145 -6.03 -15.75 1.94
CA SER A 145 -4.76 -16.07 2.60
C SER A 145 -4.97 -16.77 3.94
N VAL A 146 -5.97 -16.34 4.72
CA VAL A 146 -6.34 -16.99 5.99
C VAL A 146 -6.89 -18.40 5.75
N VAL A 147 -7.74 -18.59 4.75
CA VAL A 147 -8.27 -19.91 4.39
C VAL A 147 -7.16 -20.86 3.95
N ILE A 148 -6.24 -20.41 3.10
CA ILE A 148 -5.08 -21.20 2.67
C ILE A 148 -4.23 -21.60 3.87
N PHE A 149 -4.01 -20.70 4.82
CA PHE A 149 -3.24 -20.99 6.04
C PHE A 149 -3.94 -22.02 6.94
N ILE A 150 -5.25 -21.89 7.14
CA ILE A 150 -6.03 -22.88 7.91
C ILE A 150 -5.97 -24.26 7.23
N MET A 151 -6.13 -24.32 5.91
CA MET A 151 -6.01 -25.55 5.14
C MET A 151 -4.62 -26.18 5.28
N PHE A 152 -3.57 -25.37 5.25
CA PHE A 152 -2.19 -25.83 5.51
C PHE A 152 -2.07 -26.45 6.91
N LEU A 153 -2.60 -25.81 7.95
CA LEU A 153 -2.55 -26.34 9.31
C LEU A 153 -3.32 -27.65 9.45
N LEU A 154 -4.50 -27.78 8.81
CA LEU A 154 -5.31 -28.98 8.84
C LEU A 154 -4.62 -30.20 8.19
N ILE A 155 -3.76 -29.97 7.21
CA ILE A 155 -2.98 -31.02 6.56
C ILE A 155 -1.70 -31.33 7.35
N PHE A 156 -1.00 -30.29 7.80
CA PHE A 156 0.32 -30.40 8.40
C PHE A 156 0.29 -31.05 9.80
N ILE A 157 -0.71 -30.68 10.62
CA ILE A 157 -0.84 -31.23 11.98
C ILE A 157 -1.04 -32.77 12.00
N PRO A 158 -1.96 -33.37 11.19
CA PRO A 158 -2.09 -34.82 11.12
C PRO A 158 -0.82 -35.52 10.64
N ILE A 159 -0.12 -34.95 9.66
CA ILE A 159 1.16 -35.53 9.18
C ILE A 159 2.18 -35.58 10.31
N LEU A 160 2.31 -34.52 11.11
CA LEU A 160 3.22 -34.49 12.25
C LEU A 160 2.86 -35.56 13.33
N ILE A 161 1.55 -35.70 13.60
CA ILE A 161 1.06 -36.70 14.54
C ILE A 161 1.40 -38.12 14.02
N PHE A 162 1.17 -38.37 12.72
CA PHE A 162 1.48 -39.64 12.07
C PHE A 162 2.97 -39.98 12.16
N ILE A 163 3.84 -39.05 11.80
CA ILE A 163 5.30 -39.18 11.87
C ILE A 163 5.72 -39.53 13.32
N ARG A 164 5.16 -38.80 14.30
CA ARG A 164 5.44 -39.06 15.72
C ARG A 164 5.03 -40.45 16.16
N LYS A 165 3.85 -40.92 15.72
CA LYS A 165 3.35 -42.27 16.04
C LYS A 165 4.23 -43.34 15.39
N TYR A 166 4.62 -43.14 14.12
CA TYR A 166 5.47 -44.07 13.38
C TYR A 166 6.86 -44.22 14.00
N MET A 167 7.47 -43.11 14.42
CA MET A 167 8.78 -43.15 15.09
C MET A 167 8.73 -43.82 16.49
N LYS A 168 7.59 -43.76 17.19
CA LYS A 168 7.42 -44.49 18.46
C LYS A 168 7.27 -46.01 18.28
N LEU A 169 6.74 -46.47 17.15
CA LEU A 169 6.58 -47.88 16.84
C LEU A 169 7.87 -48.57 16.38
N ARG A 170 8.88 -47.80 15.98
CA ARG A 170 10.20 -48.31 15.56
C ARG A 170 11.24 -48.41 16.70
N LYS A 171 10.86 -48.08 17.91
CA LYS A 171 11.64 -48.29 19.14
C LYS A 171 11.07 -49.41 19.96
#